data_f2e774796ac402ec30cbe922ce41d02d
#
_entry.id   f2e774796ac402ec30cbe922ce41d02d
#
_cell.length_a   1.000
_cell.length_b   1.000
_cell.length_c   1.000
_cell.angle_alpha   90.00
_cell.angle_beta   90.00
_cell.angle_gamma   90.00
#
_symmetry.space_group_name_H-M   'P 1'
#
loop_
_entity.id
_entity.type
_entity.pdbx_description
1 polymer ?
#
loop_
_entity_poly.entity_id
_entity_poly.type
_entity_poly.pdbx_seq_one_letter_code
_entity_poly.pdbx_strand_id
1 'polypeptide(L)'
;MSQVEGLDAPAIMRIGAARLTAGLDRMPRLDLDAHREIFGPLPRLSVEELIAMAEQVDLRGQGGAAFPFARKLKAVVQSAEDSDSPTIVVVNATEGEPASVKDKMLMIRSPYLILSGAALVAEALDADEVIVGVAGNELANRSIEAAIAAESGLRKMVRVVQVPDRFISGESGALVRGINGKRPVPPGTKVLASDVGVDDLPTLLSNASTFAQLVVLALLGPERFAAVGAAEEPGTILLSVGGSAAHPAVVEVPTGIPLAAVLDVCQAPAGDGVLVGGYHGMWLPAETAYIVRGIVVPATGIDSDTL
;
A
#
# COMPACT_ATOMS: atom_id res chain seq x y z
N MET A 1 16.33 21.11 14.03
CA MET A 1 15.19 21.00 14.98
C MET A 1 13.93 21.38 14.25
N SER A 2 13.17 20.55 14.12
CA SER A 2 12.13 19.93 13.35
C SER A 2 10.82 20.73 13.39
N GLN A 3 10.39 21.17 12.22
CA GLN A 3 9.05 21.71 11.96
C GLN A 3 8.01 20.57 11.87
N VAL A 4 7.89 19.75 12.91
CA VAL A 4 6.98 18.60 12.95
C VAL A 4 5.87 18.74 14.00
N GLU A 5 5.93 19.79 14.82
CA GLU A 5 4.81 20.21 15.65
C GLU A 5 3.77 20.92 14.79
N GLY A 6 2.74 20.20 14.40
CA GLY A 6 1.62 20.70 13.59
C GLY A 6 1.36 19.96 12.27
N LEU A 7 1.97 18.80 12.04
CA LEU A 7 1.58 17.95 10.91
C LEU A 7 0.15 17.44 11.14
N ASP A 8 -0.77 17.84 10.27
CA ASP A 8 -2.11 17.27 10.15
C ASP A 8 -2.06 15.84 9.59
N ALA A 9 -1.21 15.02 10.21
CA ALA A 9 -1.00 13.63 9.87
C ALA A 9 -1.92 12.76 10.72
N PRO A 10 -2.49 11.70 10.16
CA PRO A 10 -3.35 10.78 10.91
C PRO A 10 -2.65 10.26 12.17
N ALA A 11 -3.38 10.17 13.26
CA ALA A 11 -2.91 9.50 14.47
C ALA A 11 -2.62 8.03 14.18
N ILE A 12 -1.70 7.43 14.93
CA ILE A 12 -1.32 6.03 14.77
C ILE A 12 -1.60 5.31 16.08
N MET A 13 -2.23 4.16 15.95
CA MET A 13 -2.39 3.19 17.02
C MET A 13 -1.93 1.80 16.54
N ARG A 14 -1.78 0.87 17.45
CA ARG A 14 -1.41 -0.50 17.09
C ARG A 14 -1.91 -1.52 18.11
N ILE A 15 -2.11 -2.71 17.62
CA ILE A 15 -2.32 -3.91 18.43
C ILE A 15 -1.25 -4.93 18.02
N GLY A 16 -0.43 -5.36 18.96
CA GLY A 16 0.68 -6.28 18.69
C GLY A 16 1.96 -5.60 18.20
N ALA A 17 2.74 -6.31 17.40
CA ALA A 17 4.05 -5.87 16.94
C ALA A 17 3.94 -4.75 15.89
N ALA A 18 4.76 -3.71 16.04
CA ALA A 18 4.95 -2.70 15.01
C ALA A 18 5.81 -3.26 13.87
N ARG A 19 5.31 -3.21 12.65
CA ARG A 19 6.02 -3.57 11.42
C ARG A 19 6.04 -2.37 10.47
N LEU A 20 4.87 -1.97 9.98
CA LEU A 20 4.71 -0.80 9.10
C LEU A 20 4.80 0.52 9.88
N THR A 21 4.48 0.50 11.16
CA THR A 21 4.55 1.68 12.06
C THR A 21 5.79 1.65 12.96
N ALA A 22 6.77 0.79 12.68
CA ALA A 22 7.98 0.71 13.49
C ALA A 22 8.69 2.08 13.56
N GLY A 23 9.06 2.50 14.78
CA GLY A 23 9.71 3.78 15.07
C GLY A 23 8.80 4.99 15.14
N LEU A 24 7.55 4.90 14.68
CA LEU A 24 6.61 6.03 14.66
C LEU A 24 5.99 6.36 16.04
N ASP A 25 6.28 5.56 17.05
CA ASP A 25 6.00 5.86 18.46
C ASP A 25 7.02 6.84 19.07
N ARG A 26 8.21 6.95 18.48
CA ARG A 26 9.30 7.80 18.95
C ARG A 26 9.49 9.04 18.08
N MET A 27 9.18 8.93 16.81
CA MET A 27 9.38 9.98 15.82
C MET A 27 8.11 10.21 15.01
N PRO A 28 7.68 11.45 14.83
CA PRO A 28 6.47 11.75 14.05
C PRO A 28 6.64 11.44 12.55
N ARG A 29 7.88 11.42 12.05
CA ARG A 29 8.26 11.05 10.69
C ARG A 29 9.64 10.43 10.69
N LEU A 30 9.82 9.36 9.92
CA LEU A 30 11.13 8.76 9.67
C LEU A 30 11.79 9.48 8.49
N ASP A 31 12.91 10.15 8.78
CA ASP A 31 13.85 10.57 7.73
C ASP A 31 14.69 9.37 7.25
N LEU A 32 15.63 9.61 6.34
CA LEU A 32 16.44 8.55 5.76
C LEU A 32 17.30 7.81 6.80
N ASP A 33 17.88 8.55 7.73
CA ASP A 33 18.77 7.97 8.74
C ASP A 33 17.99 7.13 9.74
N ALA A 34 16.84 7.64 10.22
CA ALA A 34 15.93 6.91 11.09
C ALA A 34 15.34 5.66 10.41
N HIS A 35 14.99 5.77 9.12
CA HIS A 35 14.54 4.61 8.35
C HIS A 35 15.63 3.53 8.28
N ARG A 36 16.86 3.91 7.98
CA ARG A 36 18.00 2.98 7.91
C ARG A 36 18.35 2.36 9.26
N GLU A 37 18.22 3.11 10.34
CA GLU A 37 18.44 2.60 11.70
C GLU A 37 17.40 1.55 12.08
N ILE A 38 16.12 1.77 11.74
CA ILE A 38 15.01 0.90 12.14
C ILE A 38 14.89 -0.33 11.25
N PHE A 39 14.98 -0.17 9.94
CA PHE A 39 14.75 -1.24 8.97
C PHE A 39 16.05 -1.89 8.49
N GLY A 40 17.17 -1.17 8.54
CA GLY A 40 18.45 -1.67 8.02
C GLY A 40 18.51 -1.71 6.50
N PRO A 41 19.56 -2.31 5.93
CA PRO A 41 19.69 -2.50 4.49
C PRO A 41 18.79 -3.61 4.00
N LEU A 42 18.14 -3.38 2.85
CA LEU A 42 17.39 -4.42 2.16
C LEU A 42 18.32 -5.44 1.50
N PRO A 43 17.96 -6.72 1.50
CA PRO A 43 18.66 -7.72 0.69
C PRO A 43 18.46 -7.42 -0.79
N ARG A 44 19.44 -7.80 -1.61
CA ARG A 44 19.23 -7.89 -3.05
C ARG A 44 18.53 -9.21 -3.34
N LEU A 45 17.41 -9.14 -4.03
CA LEU A 45 16.59 -10.29 -4.37
C LEU A 45 16.39 -10.35 -5.89
N SER A 46 16.46 -11.53 -6.45
CA SER A 46 16.02 -11.75 -7.82
C SER A 46 14.48 -11.71 -7.90
N VAL A 47 13.95 -11.60 -9.10
CA VAL A 47 12.50 -11.60 -9.31
C VAL A 47 11.87 -12.94 -8.90
N GLU A 48 12.56 -14.06 -9.10
CA GLU A 48 12.15 -15.39 -8.68
C GLU A 48 12.09 -15.52 -7.17
N GLU A 49 13.08 -14.96 -6.45
CA GLU A 49 13.10 -14.93 -5.00
C GLU A 49 11.95 -14.09 -4.44
N LEU A 50 11.67 -12.92 -5.02
CA LEU A 50 10.52 -12.09 -4.64
C LEU A 50 9.20 -12.81 -4.88
N ILE A 51 9.04 -13.47 -6.03
CA ILE A 51 7.87 -14.28 -6.35
C ILE A 51 7.70 -15.39 -5.32
N ALA A 52 8.75 -16.17 -5.06
CA ALA A 52 8.71 -17.28 -4.11
C ALA A 52 8.35 -16.82 -2.69
N MET A 53 8.96 -15.73 -2.21
CA MET A 53 8.65 -15.16 -0.89
C MET A 53 7.19 -14.69 -0.81
N ALA A 54 6.70 -14.00 -1.84
CA ALA A 54 5.34 -13.49 -1.88
C ALA A 54 4.30 -14.63 -1.97
N GLU A 55 4.61 -15.74 -2.65
CA GLU A 55 3.76 -16.94 -2.70
C GLU A 55 3.70 -17.67 -1.36
N GLN A 56 4.84 -17.81 -0.67
CA GLN A 56 4.89 -18.51 0.62
C GLN A 56 3.97 -17.88 1.67
N VAL A 57 3.76 -16.56 1.61
CA VAL A 57 2.90 -15.83 2.56
C VAL A 57 1.59 -15.37 1.95
N ASP A 58 1.28 -15.78 0.72
CA ASP A 58 0.14 -15.28 -0.08
C ASP A 58 0.00 -13.76 0.01
N LEU A 59 1.10 -13.03 -0.23
CA LEU A 59 1.10 -11.58 -0.13
C LEU A 59 0.08 -10.96 -1.08
N ARG A 60 -0.91 -10.28 -0.52
CA ARG A 60 -1.99 -9.65 -1.27
C ARG A 60 -1.84 -8.15 -1.37
N GLY A 61 -2.37 -7.60 -2.46
CA GLY A 61 -2.44 -6.15 -2.68
C GLY A 61 -3.32 -5.45 -1.65
N GLN A 62 -2.82 -4.35 -1.09
CA GLN A 62 -3.48 -3.59 -0.02
C GLN A 62 -4.39 -2.46 -0.55
N GLY A 63 -4.73 -2.48 -1.83
CA GLY A 63 -5.58 -1.46 -2.47
C GLY A 63 -7.08 -1.80 -2.51
N GLY A 64 -7.52 -2.83 -1.78
CA GLY A 64 -8.93 -3.23 -1.66
C GLY A 64 -9.30 -4.48 -2.47
N ALA A 65 -8.67 -4.74 -3.62
CA ALA A 65 -8.96 -5.92 -4.45
C ALA A 65 -8.28 -7.21 -3.96
N ALA A 66 -7.36 -7.13 -3.00
CA ALA A 66 -6.62 -8.26 -2.43
C ALA A 66 -5.98 -9.21 -3.46
N PHE A 67 -5.64 -8.70 -4.65
CA PHE A 67 -5.06 -9.50 -5.72
C PHE A 67 -3.67 -10.04 -5.32
N PRO A 68 -3.36 -11.34 -5.53
CA PRO A 68 -2.07 -11.91 -5.16
C PRO A 68 -0.90 -11.22 -5.85
N PHE A 69 0.04 -10.68 -5.07
CA PHE A 69 1.15 -9.89 -5.60
C PHE A 69 2.06 -10.72 -6.52
N ALA A 70 2.36 -11.96 -6.11
CA ALA A 70 3.18 -12.88 -6.91
C ALA A 70 2.60 -13.14 -8.31
N ARG A 71 1.27 -13.29 -8.42
CA ARG A 71 0.61 -13.46 -9.74
C ARG A 71 0.78 -12.23 -10.62
N LYS A 72 0.67 -11.03 -10.03
CA LYS A 72 0.89 -9.78 -10.74
C LYS A 72 2.33 -9.66 -11.24
N LEU A 73 3.29 -9.98 -10.38
CA LEU A 73 4.71 -9.94 -10.73
C LEU A 73 5.05 -10.92 -11.84
N LYS A 74 4.55 -12.17 -11.76
CA LYS A 74 4.70 -13.18 -12.83
C LYS A 74 4.12 -12.71 -14.16
N ALA A 75 2.96 -12.07 -14.15
CA ALA A 75 2.34 -11.57 -15.38
C ALA A 75 3.20 -10.49 -16.06
N VAL A 76 3.79 -9.59 -15.26
CA VAL A 76 4.70 -8.55 -15.80
C VAL A 76 5.96 -9.17 -16.38
N VAL A 77 6.59 -10.13 -15.69
CA VAL A 77 7.77 -10.84 -16.20
C VAL A 77 7.47 -11.51 -17.53
N GLN A 78 6.38 -12.28 -17.58
CA GLN A 78 5.99 -12.99 -18.81
C GLN A 78 5.73 -12.02 -19.96
N SER A 79 5.01 -10.92 -19.70
CA SER A 79 4.71 -9.93 -20.74
C SER A 79 5.97 -9.21 -21.24
N ALA A 80 6.93 -8.93 -20.35
CA ALA A 80 8.22 -8.34 -20.73
C ALA A 80 9.05 -9.28 -21.60
N GLU A 81 9.10 -10.58 -21.25
CA GLU A 81 9.78 -11.62 -22.04
C GLU A 81 9.12 -11.79 -23.43
N ASP A 82 7.78 -11.88 -23.48
CA ASP A 82 7.04 -12.09 -24.73
C ASP A 82 7.16 -10.90 -25.70
N SER A 83 7.33 -9.68 -25.18
CA SER A 83 7.43 -8.46 -25.98
C SER A 83 8.86 -7.95 -26.17
N ASP A 84 9.85 -8.57 -25.54
CA ASP A 84 11.26 -8.08 -25.48
C ASP A 84 11.31 -6.60 -25.10
N SER A 85 10.56 -6.23 -24.07
CA SER A 85 10.35 -4.84 -23.66
C SER A 85 10.82 -4.60 -22.23
N PRO A 86 11.31 -3.39 -21.91
CA PRO A 86 11.59 -3.01 -20.53
C PRO A 86 10.31 -2.96 -19.70
N THR A 87 10.47 -2.92 -18.38
CA THR A 87 9.37 -2.86 -17.44
C THR A 87 9.30 -1.53 -16.71
N ILE A 88 8.13 -1.18 -16.21
CA ILE A 88 7.90 0.00 -15.36
C ILE A 88 7.26 -0.44 -14.05
N VAL A 89 7.67 0.18 -12.93
CA VAL A 89 7.02 0.00 -11.63
C VAL A 89 6.19 1.23 -11.30
N VAL A 90 4.91 1.05 -10.96
CA VAL A 90 4.00 2.12 -10.55
C VAL A 90 3.53 1.89 -9.13
N VAL A 91 3.81 2.86 -8.27
CA VAL A 91 3.23 2.95 -6.93
C VAL A 91 1.92 3.72 -7.03
N ASN A 92 0.81 3.07 -6.77
CA ASN A 92 -0.47 3.73 -6.61
C ASN A 92 -0.57 4.32 -5.18
N ALA A 93 -0.32 5.61 -5.07
CA ALA A 93 -0.37 6.39 -3.84
C ALA A 93 -1.49 7.45 -3.88
N THR A 94 -2.53 7.22 -4.68
CA THR A 94 -3.65 8.17 -4.84
C THR A 94 -4.62 8.14 -3.67
N GLU A 95 -4.86 6.97 -3.08
CA GLU A 95 -5.80 6.73 -1.95
C GLU A 95 -7.11 7.52 -2.09
N GLY A 96 -7.86 7.20 -3.16
CA GLY A 96 -9.11 7.90 -3.49
C GLY A 96 -10.30 7.58 -2.58
N GLU A 97 -10.23 6.54 -1.73
CA GLU A 97 -11.27 6.21 -0.75
C GLU A 97 -11.32 7.29 0.35
N PRO A 98 -12.43 8.07 0.49
CA PRO A 98 -12.46 9.21 1.41
C PRO A 98 -12.27 8.85 2.88
N ALA A 99 -12.70 7.65 3.29
CA ALA A 99 -12.55 7.18 4.66
C ALA A 99 -11.16 6.56 4.92
N SER A 100 -10.33 6.36 3.89
CA SER A 100 -9.00 5.79 4.03
C SER A 100 -7.93 6.88 4.12
N VAL A 101 -7.04 6.71 5.09
CA VAL A 101 -5.87 7.57 5.28
C VAL A 101 -4.60 6.77 5.58
N LYS A 102 -4.62 5.45 5.33
CA LYS A 102 -3.51 4.54 5.65
C LYS A 102 -2.29 4.78 4.77
N ASP A 103 -2.51 4.98 3.45
CA ASP A 103 -1.43 5.24 2.51
C ASP A 103 -0.90 6.66 2.68
N LYS A 104 -1.78 7.65 2.89
CA LYS A 104 -1.40 9.03 3.26
C LYS A 104 -0.55 9.05 4.52
N MET A 105 -0.91 8.26 5.55
CA MET A 105 -0.11 8.13 6.76
C MET A 105 1.30 7.60 6.45
N LEU A 106 1.43 6.54 5.66
CA LEU A 106 2.74 6.02 5.26
C LEU A 106 3.53 7.02 4.43
N MET A 107 2.90 7.69 3.46
CA MET A 107 3.55 8.72 2.65
C MET A 107 4.11 9.87 3.52
N ILE A 108 3.35 10.30 4.52
CA ILE A 108 3.74 11.40 5.41
C ILE A 108 4.82 10.95 6.38
N ARG A 109 4.63 9.81 7.05
CA ARG A 109 5.44 9.41 8.21
C ARG A 109 6.55 8.42 7.91
N SER A 110 6.38 7.55 6.92
CA SER A 110 7.36 6.50 6.53
C SER A 110 7.55 6.42 5.02
N PRO A 111 7.86 7.54 4.31
CA PRO A 111 7.93 7.56 2.84
C PRO A 111 8.95 6.57 2.29
N TYR A 112 10.06 6.38 2.98
CA TYR A 112 11.12 5.45 2.54
C TYR A 112 10.67 3.99 2.57
N LEU A 113 9.70 3.62 3.42
CA LEU A 113 9.18 2.26 3.44
C LEU A 113 8.47 1.91 2.12
N ILE A 114 7.75 2.88 1.55
CA ILE A 114 7.12 2.74 0.23
C ILE A 114 8.19 2.74 -0.87
N LEU A 115 9.07 3.75 -0.86
CA LEU A 115 10.05 3.98 -1.91
C LEU A 115 11.09 2.86 -1.99
N SER A 116 11.56 2.35 -0.84
CA SER A 116 12.50 1.23 -0.78
C SER A 116 11.86 -0.08 -1.29
N GLY A 117 10.57 -0.30 -1.00
CA GLY A 117 9.85 -1.46 -1.54
C GLY A 117 9.66 -1.37 -3.05
N ALA A 118 9.37 -0.19 -3.57
CA ALA A 118 9.28 0.03 -5.00
C ALA A 118 10.64 -0.13 -5.70
N ALA A 119 11.71 0.41 -5.11
CA ALA A 119 13.08 0.27 -5.61
C ALA A 119 13.55 -1.19 -5.60
N LEU A 120 13.24 -1.95 -4.53
CA LEU A 120 13.54 -3.38 -4.44
C LEU A 120 12.93 -4.17 -5.62
N VAL A 121 11.68 -3.88 -5.94
CA VAL A 121 10.99 -4.53 -7.06
C VAL A 121 11.53 -4.06 -8.40
N ALA A 122 11.84 -2.77 -8.55
CA ALA A 122 12.41 -2.23 -9.77
C ALA A 122 13.80 -2.81 -10.06
N GLU A 123 14.65 -2.95 -9.03
CA GLU A 123 15.96 -3.61 -9.16
C GLU A 123 15.80 -5.09 -9.56
N ALA A 124 14.84 -5.81 -9.00
CA ALA A 124 14.59 -7.21 -9.32
C ALA A 124 14.06 -7.43 -10.74
N LEU A 125 13.25 -6.48 -11.26
CA LEU A 125 12.71 -6.49 -12.61
C LEU A 125 13.65 -5.89 -13.66
N ASP A 126 14.77 -5.29 -13.25
CA ASP A 126 15.62 -4.43 -14.11
C ASP A 126 14.76 -3.34 -14.79
N ALA A 127 13.88 -2.72 -14.02
CA ALA A 127 12.91 -1.76 -14.53
C ALA A 127 13.55 -0.41 -14.83
N ASP A 128 13.15 0.20 -15.94
CA ASP A 128 13.66 1.51 -16.38
C ASP A 128 13.32 2.64 -15.42
N GLU A 129 12.13 2.59 -14.81
CA GLU A 129 11.61 3.69 -13.99
C GLU A 129 10.66 3.19 -12.89
N VAL A 130 10.64 3.93 -11.78
CA VAL A 130 9.58 3.88 -10.76
C VAL A 130 8.74 5.15 -10.85
N ILE A 131 7.43 5.01 -10.96
CA ILE A 131 6.50 6.13 -10.97
C ILE A 131 5.64 6.09 -9.72
N VAL A 132 5.61 7.18 -8.96
CA VAL A 132 4.68 7.33 -7.84
C VAL A 132 3.50 8.18 -8.30
N GLY A 133 2.35 7.53 -8.51
CA GLY A 133 1.09 8.22 -8.83
C GLY A 133 0.44 8.75 -7.56
N VAL A 134 0.28 10.08 -7.45
CA VAL A 134 -0.26 10.76 -6.27
C VAL A 134 -1.51 11.59 -6.62
N ALA A 135 -2.35 11.84 -5.61
CA ALA A 135 -3.53 12.71 -5.75
C ALA A 135 -3.72 13.55 -4.46
N GLY A 136 -4.39 14.68 -4.58
CA GLY A 136 -5.02 15.50 -3.56
C GLY A 136 -4.21 15.96 -2.34
N ASN A 137 -3.56 15.07 -1.60
CA ASN A 137 -2.94 15.42 -0.32
C ASN A 137 -1.55 16.06 -0.47
N GLU A 138 -1.51 17.39 -0.38
CA GLU A 138 -0.28 18.17 -0.57
C GLU A 138 0.84 17.82 0.43
N LEU A 139 0.48 17.50 1.69
CA LEU A 139 1.46 17.13 2.71
C LEU A 139 2.11 15.78 2.39
N ALA A 140 1.30 14.80 2.00
CA ALA A 140 1.78 13.48 1.60
C ALA A 140 2.67 13.57 0.35
N ASN A 141 2.25 14.35 -0.64
CA ASN A 141 3.00 14.55 -1.88
C ASN A 141 4.37 15.21 -1.59
N ARG A 142 4.39 16.30 -0.83
CA ARG A 142 5.64 16.96 -0.42
C ARG A 142 6.56 16.05 0.39
N SER A 143 6.01 15.17 1.25
CA SER A 143 6.82 14.22 2.02
C SER A 143 7.51 13.20 1.13
N ILE A 144 6.82 12.66 0.12
CA ILE A 144 7.39 11.75 -0.89
C ILE A 144 8.47 12.47 -1.72
N GLU A 145 8.16 13.65 -2.25
CA GLU A 145 9.11 14.44 -3.05
C GLU A 145 10.38 14.79 -2.25
N ALA A 146 10.23 15.19 -0.99
CA ALA A 146 11.36 15.45 -0.10
C ALA A 146 12.20 14.20 0.17
N ALA A 147 11.57 13.03 0.32
CA ALA A 147 12.28 11.76 0.50
C ALA A 147 13.07 11.37 -0.76
N ILE A 148 12.48 11.52 -1.93
CA ILE A 148 13.15 11.29 -3.23
C ILE A 148 14.33 12.25 -3.40
N ALA A 149 14.14 13.54 -3.09
CA ALA A 149 15.18 14.55 -3.21
C ALA A 149 16.38 14.31 -2.28
N ALA A 150 16.16 13.70 -1.11
CA ALA A 150 17.19 13.43 -0.12
C ALA A 150 18.13 12.26 -0.48
N GLU A 151 17.68 11.34 -1.35
CA GLU A 151 18.45 10.15 -1.72
C GLU A 151 18.78 10.12 -3.21
N SER A 152 20.09 10.03 -3.52
CA SER A 152 20.58 10.13 -4.90
C SER A 152 20.13 8.97 -5.80
N GLY A 153 19.97 7.77 -5.25
CA GLY A 153 19.45 6.60 -5.95
C GLY A 153 18.01 6.82 -6.38
N LEU A 154 17.16 7.22 -5.43
CA LEU A 154 15.76 7.50 -5.70
C LEU A 154 15.56 8.64 -6.71
N ARG A 155 16.36 9.70 -6.62
CA ARG A 155 16.29 10.82 -7.59
C ARG A 155 16.53 10.42 -9.05
N LYS A 156 17.29 9.36 -9.26
CA LYS A 156 17.60 8.88 -10.63
C LYS A 156 16.54 7.92 -11.16
N MET A 157 15.86 7.22 -10.26
CA MET A 157 14.97 6.13 -10.58
C MET A 157 13.48 6.54 -10.48
N VAL A 158 13.14 7.48 -9.59
CA VAL A 158 11.74 7.74 -9.21
C VAL A 158 11.23 9.05 -9.76
N ARG A 159 10.09 9.01 -10.43
CA ARG A 159 9.30 10.16 -10.88
C ARG A 159 7.96 10.20 -10.17
N VAL A 160 7.52 11.39 -9.76
CA VAL A 160 6.18 11.62 -9.20
C VAL A 160 5.24 12.16 -10.28
N VAL A 161 4.06 11.58 -10.40
CA VAL A 161 3.02 12.05 -11.32
C VAL A 161 1.75 12.34 -10.53
N GLN A 162 1.28 13.58 -10.61
CA GLN A 162 0.05 14.00 -9.97
C GLN A 162 -1.15 13.77 -10.90
N VAL A 163 -2.16 13.06 -10.41
CA VAL A 163 -3.45 12.88 -11.07
C VAL A 163 -4.54 13.65 -10.32
N PRO A 164 -5.69 13.96 -10.95
CA PRO A 164 -6.80 14.62 -10.28
C PRO A 164 -7.28 13.87 -9.05
N ASP A 165 -7.58 14.60 -7.99
CA ASP A 165 -8.12 14.04 -6.74
C ASP A 165 -9.58 13.63 -6.93
N ARG A 166 -9.76 12.38 -7.35
CA ARG A 166 -11.06 11.74 -7.56
C ARG A 166 -10.97 10.29 -7.13
N PHE A 167 -12.07 9.75 -6.62
CA PHE A 167 -12.18 8.35 -6.25
C PHE A 167 -11.69 7.41 -7.35
N ILE A 168 -12.14 7.64 -8.58
CA ILE A 168 -11.81 6.78 -9.73
C ILE A 168 -10.35 6.87 -10.17
N SER A 169 -9.61 7.92 -9.80
CA SER A 169 -8.21 8.09 -10.22
C SER A 169 -7.28 7.02 -9.66
N GLY A 170 -7.68 6.35 -8.59
CA GLY A 170 -6.96 5.23 -7.99
C GLY A 170 -7.24 3.86 -8.63
N GLU A 171 -8.21 3.77 -9.55
CA GLU A 171 -8.41 2.57 -10.35
C GLU A 171 -7.21 2.37 -11.30
N SER A 172 -6.76 1.11 -11.47
CA SER A 172 -5.50 0.81 -12.18
C SER A 172 -5.45 1.38 -13.59
N GLY A 173 -6.49 1.16 -14.38
CA GLY A 173 -6.54 1.65 -15.77
C GLY A 173 -6.68 3.18 -15.85
N ALA A 174 -7.41 3.78 -14.90
CA ALA A 174 -7.53 5.23 -14.81
C ALA A 174 -6.19 5.87 -14.44
N LEU A 175 -5.45 5.29 -13.49
CA LEU A 175 -4.14 5.78 -13.08
C LEU A 175 -3.13 5.69 -14.23
N VAL A 176 -3.02 4.54 -14.91
CA VAL A 176 -2.15 4.37 -16.08
C VAL A 176 -2.48 5.41 -17.16
N ARG A 177 -3.75 5.63 -17.47
CA ARG A 177 -4.16 6.67 -18.43
C ARG A 177 -3.76 8.07 -17.96
N GLY A 178 -3.90 8.37 -16.66
CA GLY A 178 -3.48 9.64 -16.08
C GLY A 178 -1.97 9.86 -16.20
N ILE A 179 -1.16 8.84 -15.91
CA ILE A 179 0.29 8.87 -16.06
C ILE A 179 0.68 9.10 -17.53
N ASN A 180 -0.02 8.44 -18.47
CA ASN A 180 0.17 8.62 -19.91
C ASN A 180 -0.42 9.96 -20.47
N GLY A 181 -0.75 10.91 -19.59
CA GLY A 181 -1.26 12.24 -20.01
C GLY A 181 -2.69 12.23 -20.57
N LYS A 182 -3.41 11.10 -20.47
CA LYS A 182 -4.80 10.97 -20.89
C LYS A 182 -5.75 11.27 -19.72
N ARG A 183 -7.04 11.45 -20.01
CA ARG A 183 -8.05 11.63 -18.96
C ARG A 183 -8.06 10.39 -18.04
N PRO A 184 -7.88 10.54 -16.70
CA PRO A 184 -7.81 9.44 -15.76
C PRO A 184 -9.20 8.86 -15.46
N VAL A 185 -9.68 8.05 -16.37
CA VAL A 185 -10.93 7.26 -16.25
C VAL A 185 -10.65 5.86 -16.78
N PRO A 186 -11.30 4.82 -16.27
CA PRO A 186 -11.11 3.46 -16.75
C PRO A 186 -11.29 3.37 -18.27
N PRO A 187 -10.49 2.58 -18.98
CA PRO A 187 -10.70 2.31 -20.39
C PRO A 187 -11.99 1.52 -20.59
N GLY A 188 -12.64 1.68 -21.74
CA GLY A 188 -13.87 0.94 -22.06
C GLY A 188 -13.66 -0.56 -22.28
N THR A 189 -12.42 -0.97 -22.53
CA THR A 189 -12.00 -2.38 -22.66
C THR A 189 -11.01 -2.69 -21.52
N LYS A 190 -11.10 -3.89 -20.96
CA LYS A 190 -10.16 -4.34 -19.94
C LYS A 190 -8.79 -4.58 -20.58
N VAL A 191 -7.81 -3.79 -20.18
CA VAL A 191 -6.39 -3.99 -20.53
C VAL A 191 -5.63 -4.07 -19.21
N LEU A 192 -4.86 -5.13 -19.03
CA LEU A 192 -4.05 -5.28 -17.82
C LEU A 192 -2.80 -4.41 -17.94
N ALA A 193 -2.45 -3.71 -16.87
CA ALA A 193 -1.23 -2.92 -16.83
C ALA A 193 0.02 -3.79 -16.98
N SER A 194 -0.06 -5.09 -16.60
CA SER A 194 1.00 -6.06 -16.83
C SER A 194 1.34 -6.24 -18.30
N ASP A 195 0.38 -6.03 -19.21
CA ASP A 195 0.53 -6.25 -20.63
C ASP A 195 0.77 -4.93 -21.38
N VAL A 196 -0.11 -3.95 -21.14
CA VAL A 196 -0.06 -2.63 -21.78
C VAL A 196 -0.34 -1.57 -20.73
N GLY A 197 0.72 -1.06 -20.11
CA GLY A 197 0.67 -0.12 -19.01
C GLY A 197 1.12 1.29 -19.38
N VAL A 198 2.05 1.83 -18.60
CA VAL A 198 2.63 3.15 -18.85
C VAL A 198 3.51 3.07 -20.11
N ASP A 199 3.34 4.06 -20.99
CA ASP A 199 4.04 4.15 -22.28
C ASP A 199 3.92 2.85 -23.13
N ASP A 200 2.78 2.16 -22.95
CA ASP A 200 2.45 0.88 -23.58
C ASP A 200 3.40 -0.27 -23.19
N LEU A 201 4.16 -0.12 -22.09
CA LEU A 201 5.11 -1.12 -21.57
C LEU A 201 4.49 -2.00 -20.46
N PRO A 202 4.97 -3.24 -20.28
CA PRO A 202 4.62 -4.08 -19.16
C PRO A 202 4.86 -3.34 -17.83
N THR A 203 3.80 -3.15 -17.04
CA THR A 203 3.84 -2.29 -15.85
C THR A 203 3.39 -3.04 -14.61
N LEU A 204 4.27 -3.13 -13.61
CA LEU A 204 3.88 -3.57 -12.28
C LEU A 204 3.24 -2.42 -11.52
N LEU A 205 1.92 -2.41 -11.44
CA LEU A 205 1.18 -1.42 -10.68
C LEU A 205 0.67 -2.03 -9.38
N SER A 206 1.02 -1.44 -8.22
CA SER A 206 0.51 -1.87 -6.92
C SER A 206 0.31 -0.68 -5.97
N ASN A 207 -0.47 -0.93 -4.91
CA ASN A 207 -0.77 0.07 -3.88
C ASN A 207 0.46 0.37 -3.00
N ALA A 208 0.57 1.59 -2.49
CA ALA A 208 1.68 2.05 -1.65
C ALA A 208 1.94 1.16 -0.44
N SER A 209 0.89 0.76 0.30
CA SER A 209 1.04 -0.16 1.45
C SER A 209 1.55 -1.55 1.04
N THR A 210 1.30 -2.00 -0.20
CA THR A 210 1.83 -3.29 -0.68
C THR A 210 3.35 -3.24 -0.81
N PHE A 211 3.91 -2.15 -1.34
CA PHE A 211 5.37 -1.97 -1.39
C PHE A 211 5.98 -1.87 0.00
N ALA A 212 5.30 -1.20 0.94
CA ALA A 212 5.73 -1.18 2.35
C ALA A 212 5.75 -2.58 2.97
N GLN A 213 4.76 -3.43 2.70
CA GLN A 213 4.73 -4.82 3.15
C GLN A 213 5.87 -5.66 2.55
N LEU A 214 6.25 -5.41 1.30
CA LEU A 214 7.39 -6.09 0.68
C LEU A 214 8.71 -5.83 1.40
N VAL A 215 8.92 -4.60 1.90
CA VAL A 215 10.09 -4.29 2.73
C VAL A 215 10.09 -5.14 4.00
N VAL A 216 8.95 -5.21 4.69
CA VAL A 216 8.81 -6.03 5.91
C VAL A 216 9.05 -7.50 5.60
N LEU A 217 8.49 -8.00 4.50
CA LEU A 217 8.69 -9.39 4.06
C LEU A 217 10.15 -9.68 3.71
N ALA A 218 10.80 -8.80 2.95
CA ALA A 218 12.20 -8.95 2.56
C ALA A 218 13.16 -8.97 3.76
N LEU A 219 12.88 -8.15 4.78
CA LEU A 219 13.71 -8.07 5.99
C LEU A 219 13.49 -9.21 6.97
N LEU A 220 12.25 -9.65 7.12
CA LEU A 220 11.91 -10.71 8.06
C LEU A 220 12.11 -12.12 7.49
N GLY A 221 11.98 -12.26 6.19
CA GLY A 221 11.78 -13.54 5.52
C GLY A 221 10.37 -14.11 5.76
N PRO A 222 9.92 -15.07 4.93
CA PRO A 222 8.55 -15.58 4.96
C PRO A 222 8.14 -16.19 6.31
N GLU A 223 9.02 -16.96 6.96
CA GLU A 223 8.71 -17.62 8.24
C GLU A 223 8.39 -16.61 9.37
N ARG A 224 9.26 -15.59 9.54
CA ARG A 224 9.06 -14.58 10.57
C ARG A 224 7.94 -13.60 10.20
N PHE A 225 7.72 -13.38 8.91
CA PHE A 225 6.58 -12.60 8.45
C PHE A 225 5.29 -13.31 8.82
N ALA A 226 5.20 -14.62 8.55
CA ALA A 226 4.02 -15.45 8.82
C ALA A 226 3.83 -15.81 10.31
N ALA A 227 4.79 -15.52 11.18
CA ALA A 227 4.65 -15.75 12.62
C ALA A 227 3.60 -14.84 13.30
N VAL A 228 3.03 -13.88 12.58
CA VAL A 228 2.01 -12.94 13.06
C VAL A 228 0.86 -12.89 12.06
N GLY A 229 -0.36 -12.79 12.56
CA GLY A 229 -1.58 -12.75 11.75
C GLY A 229 -2.26 -14.10 11.61
N ALA A 230 -3.29 -14.16 10.78
CA ALA A 230 -4.00 -15.39 10.47
C ALA A 230 -3.16 -16.29 9.53
N ALA A 231 -3.36 -17.60 9.63
CA ALA A 231 -2.60 -18.54 8.80
C ALA A 231 -2.88 -18.37 7.29
N GLU A 232 -4.11 -18.03 6.96
CA GLU A 232 -4.58 -17.85 5.59
C GLU A 232 -4.18 -16.48 5.01
N GLU A 233 -3.86 -15.51 5.86
CA GLU A 233 -3.42 -14.16 5.50
C GLU A 233 -2.41 -13.66 6.53
N PRO A 234 -1.15 -14.08 6.45
CA PRO A 234 -0.13 -13.73 7.43
C PRO A 234 0.24 -12.24 7.40
N GLY A 235 0.77 -11.76 8.51
CA GLY A 235 1.30 -10.41 8.63
C GLY A 235 0.41 -9.45 9.40
N THR A 236 0.69 -8.16 9.22
CA THR A 236 -0.09 -7.06 9.78
C THR A 236 -0.73 -6.26 8.66
N ILE A 237 -1.84 -5.58 8.97
CA ILE A 237 -2.50 -4.62 8.05
C ILE A 237 -2.69 -3.27 8.73
N LEU A 238 -2.86 -2.25 7.91
CA LEU A 238 -3.24 -0.90 8.35
C LEU A 238 -4.74 -0.69 8.11
N LEU A 239 -5.43 -0.29 9.15
CA LEU A 239 -6.86 0.03 9.11
C LEU A 239 -7.06 1.51 9.42
N SER A 240 -7.85 2.22 8.60
CA SER A 240 -8.31 3.57 8.92
C SER A 240 -9.60 3.46 9.72
N VAL A 241 -9.59 3.95 10.94
CA VAL A 241 -10.75 4.00 11.83
C VAL A 241 -11.18 5.46 12.01
N GLY A 242 -12.45 5.74 11.76
CA GLY A 242 -13.00 7.09 11.80
C GLY A 242 -14.49 7.12 12.18
N GLY A 243 -15.21 8.12 11.72
CA GLY A 243 -16.64 8.30 12.04
C GLY A 243 -16.85 8.69 13.49
N SER A 244 -17.59 7.89 14.26
CA SER A 244 -17.90 8.13 15.68
C SER A 244 -16.77 7.76 16.65
N ALA A 245 -15.59 7.36 16.17
CA ALA A 245 -14.44 7.06 17.02
C ALA A 245 -14.01 8.31 17.81
N ALA A 246 -13.82 8.15 19.13
CA ALA A 246 -13.28 9.22 19.95
C ALA A 246 -11.81 9.53 19.60
N HIS A 247 -11.10 8.52 19.12
CA HIS A 247 -9.71 8.62 18.68
C HIS A 247 -9.56 8.08 17.25
N PRO A 248 -9.93 8.84 16.21
CA PRO A 248 -9.72 8.45 14.83
C PRO A 248 -8.23 8.23 14.55
N ALA A 249 -7.88 7.09 13.95
CA ALA A 249 -6.48 6.72 13.74
C ALA A 249 -6.29 5.74 12.57
N VAL A 250 -5.05 5.63 12.12
CA VAL A 250 -4.58 4.45 11.39
C VAL A 250 -4.06 3.44 12.42
N VAL A 251 -4.64 2.26 12.43
CA VAL A 251 -4.31 1.20 13.39
C VAL A 251 -3.56 0.10 12.68
N GLU A 252 -2.33 -0.21 13.11
CA GLU A 252 -1.64 -1.42 12.67
C GLU A 252 -2.07 -2.59 13.53
N VAL A 253 -2.54 -3.65 12.89
CA VAL A 253 -3.04 -4.85 13.57
C VAL A 253 -2.59 -6.13 12.88
N PRO A 254 -2.42 -7.25 13.62
CA PRO A 254 -2.34 -8.57 12.99
C PRO A 254 -3.61 -8.86 12.19
N THR A 255 -3.48 -9.52 11.04
CA THR A 255 -4.64 -10.05 10.34
C THR A 255 -5.38 -11.07 11.22
N GLY A 256 -6.68 -11.27 10.99
CA GLY A 256 -7.47 -12.18 11.80
C GLY A 256 -7.90 -11.65 13.18
N ILE A 257 -7.53 -10.41 13.55
CA ILE A 257 -7.94 -9.83 14.83
C ILE A 257 -9.46 -9.59 14.87
N PRO A 258 -10.12 -9.75 16.03
CA PRO A 258 -11.52 -9.37 16.17
C PRO A 258 -11.73 -7.87 15.91
N LEU A 259 -12.77 -7.52 15.14
CA LEU A 259 -13.12 -6.12 14.87
C LEU A 259 -13.37 -5.33 16.16
N ALA A 260 -13.96 -5.97 17.17
CA ALA A 260 -14.17 -5.38 18.50
C ALA A 260 -12.88 -4.79 19.09
N ALA A 261 -11.76 -5.52 19.00
CA ALA A 261 -10.47 -5.05 19.54
C ALA A 261 -9.98 -3.77 18.82
N VAL A 262 -10.26 -3.65 17.52
CA VAL A 262 -9.93 -2.45 16.74
C VAL A 262 -10.83 -1.27 17.13
N LEU A 263 -12.12 -1.53 17.32
CA LEU A 263 -13.06 -0.51 17.78
C LEU A 263 -12.71 -0.02 19.20
N ASP A 264 -12.35 -0.95 20.09
CA ASP A 264 -12.01 -0.62 21.48
C ASP A 264 -10.76 0.27 21.59
N VAL A 265 -9.69 -0.03 20.83
CA VAL A 265 -8.45 0.78 20.87
C VAL A 265 -8.69 2.21 20.39
N CYS A 266 -9.62 2.44 19.48
CA CYS A 266 -10.02 3.75 18.97
C CYS A 266 -11.17 4.39 19.78
N GLN A 267 -11.68 3.72 20.81
CA GLN A 267 -12.89 4.10 21.54
C GLN A 267 -14.03 4.44 20.56
N ALA A 268 -14.25 3.53 19.61
CA ALA A 268 -15.21 3.68 18.54
C ALA A 268 -16.47 2.84 18.84
N PRO A 269 -17.53 3.43 19.39
CA PRO A 269 -18.77 2.69 19.60
C PRO A 269 -19.37 2.32 18.25
N ALA A 270 -19.87 1.10 18.13
CA ALA A 270 -20.46 0.62 16.87
C ALA A 270 -21.73 1.40 16.47
N GLY A 271 -22.36 2.14 17.40
CA GLY A 271 -23.60 2.86 17.13
C GLY A 271 -24.69 1.94 16.60
N ASP A 272 -25.29 2.29 15.47
CA ASP A 272 -26.25 1.43 14.76
C ASP A 272 -25.55 0.42 13.84
N GLY A 273 -24.27 0.65 13.47
CA GLY A 273 -23.50 -0.24 12.63
C GLY A 273 -22.10 0.29 12.29
N VAL A 274 -21.29 -0.57 11.70
CA VAL A 274 -19.93 -0.29 11.27
C VAL A 274 -19.82 -0.54 9.77
N LEU A 275 -19.33 0.46 9.02
CA LEU A 275 -18.97 0.30 7.61
C LEU A 275 -17.53 -0.24 7.52
N VAL A 276 -17.38 -1.42 6.93
CA VAL A 276 -16.07 -2.05 6.71
C VAL A 276 -15.78 -2.07 5.21
N GLY A 277 -14.61 -1.58 4.79
CA GLY A 277 -14.15 -1.62 3.41
C GLY A 277 -14.47 -0.39 2.55
N GLY A 278 -14.95 0.70 3.16
CA GLY A 278 -15.24 1.95 2.45
C GLY A 278 -16.45 1.87 1.51
N TYR A 279 -16.43 2.64 0.41
CA TYR A 279 -17.57 2.76 -0.51
C TYR A 279 -18.03 1.44 -1.17
N HIS A 280 -17.10 0.51 -1.38
CA HIS A 280 -17.41 -0.82 -1.89
C HIS A 280 -17.53 -1.87 -0.77
N GLY A 281 -17.54 -1.42 0.48
CA GLY A 281 -17.63 -2.28 1.65
C GLY A 281 -19.06 -2.68 2.01
N MET A 282 -19.19 -3.19 3.23
CA MET A 282 -20.48 -3.59 3.77
C MET A 282 -20.76 -2.97 5.13
N TRP A 283 -22.02 -2.73 5.41
CA TRP A 283 -22.51 -2.37 6.72
C TRP A 283 -22.69 -3.61 7.59
N LEU A 284 -22.03 -3.63 8.74
CA LEU A 284 -22.25 -4.62 9.78
C LEU A 284 -23.13 -3.99 10.88
N PRO A 285 -24.27 -4.59 11.24
CA PRO A 285 -25.03 -4.18 12.42
C PRO A 285 -24.14 -4.21 13.67
N ALA A 286 -24.42 -3.35 14.65
CA ALA A 286 -23.58 -3.22 15.85
C ALA A 286 -23.35 -4.56 16.55
N GLU A 287 -24.38 -5.34 16.73
CA GLU A 287 -24.31 -6.68 17.33
C GLU A 287 -23.42 -7.65 16.55
N THR A 288 -23.41 -7.56 15.22
CA THR A 288 -22.56 -8.35 14.35
C THR A 288 -21.12 -7.88 14.40
N ALA A 289 -20.88 -6.57 14.45
CA ALA A 289 -19.55 -5.98 14.48
C ALA A 289 -18.72 -6.48 15.68
N TYR A 290 -19.34 -6.73 16.82
CA TYR A 290 -18.65 -7.29 18.00
C TYR A 290 -18.37 -8.79 17.92
N ILE A 291 -19.01 -9.52 17.00
CA ILE A 291 -18.87 -10.98 16.85
C ILE A 291 -17.91 -11.33 15.70
N VAL A 292 -17.71 -10.41 14.74
CA VAL A 292 -16.82 -10.64 13.59
C VAL A 292 -15.42 -10.96 14.07
N ARG A 293 -14.97 -12.16 13.78
CA ARG A 293 -13.60 -12.63 14.02
C ARG A 293 -12.88 -12.64 12.67
N GLY A 294 -11.78 -11.91 12.64
CA GLY A 294 -10.94 -11.84 11.46
C GLY A 294 -11.33 -10.69 10.55
N ILE A 295 -10.65 -9.57 10.70
CA ILE A 295 -10.56 -8.57 9.64
C ILE A 295 -9.51 -9.09 8.69
N VAL A 296 -9.95 -9.85 7.71
CA VAL A 296 -9.21 -10.09 6.48
C VAL A 296 -9.34 -8.79 5.68
N VAL A 297 -8.35 -8.40 4.92
CA VAL A 297 -8.52 -7.28 3.97
C VAL A 297 -9.77 -7.61 3.16
N PRO A 298 -10.88 -6.88 3.29
CA PRO A 298 -12.06 -7.25 2.55
C PRO A 298 -11.71 -7.20 1.08
N ALA A 299 -11.91 -8.29 0.38
CA ALA A 299 -11.95 -8.30 -1.07
C ALA A 299 -13.17 -7.46 -1.49
N THR A 300 -13.07 -6.14 -1.35
CA THR A 300 -14.07 -5.17 -1.80
C THR A 300 -13.88 -4.83 -3.27
N GLY A 301 -13.19 -5.69 -4.00
CA GLY A 301 -13.20 -5.70 -5.44
C GLY A 301 -14.37 -6.56 -5.91
N ILE A 302 -15.28 -5.99 -6.69
CA ILE A 302 -15.95 -6.79 -7.71
C ILE A 302 -14.79 -7.42 -8.46
N ASP A 303 -14.65 -8.73 -8.31
CA ASP A 303 -13.66 -9.48 -9.05
C ASP A 303 -13.94 -9.23 -10.53
N SER A 304 -13.06 -8.47 -11.17
CA SER A 304 -13.21 -8.11 -12.56
C SER A 304 -13.12 -9.33 -13.50
N ASP A 305 -12.93 -10.52 -12.92
CA ASP A 305 -12.96 -11.79 -13.63
C ASP A 305 -14.37 -12.42 -13.69
N THR A 306 -15.37 -11.77 -13.05
CA THR A 306 -16.78 -12.26 -13.03
C THR A 306 -17.77 -11.36 -13.75
N LEU A 307 -17.30 -10.39 -14.58
CA LEU A 307 -18.19 -9.63 -15.48
C LEU A 307 -17.80 -9.86 -16.93
#